data_d747d128f553f4e46d94e4c9f9ee6d8a
#
_entry.id   d747d128f553f4e46d94e4c9f9ee6d8a
#
_cell.length_a   1.000
_cell.length_b   1.000
_cell.length_c   1.000
_cell.angle_alpha   90.00
_cell.angle_beta   90.00
_cell.angle_gamma   90.00
#
_symmetry.space_group_name_H-M   'P 1'
#
loop_
_entity.id
_entity.type
_entity.pdbx_description
1 polymer ?
#
loop_
_entity_poly.entity_id
_entity_poly.type
_entity_poly.pdbx_seq_one_letter_code
_entity_poly.pdbx_strand_id
1 'polypeptide(L)'
;MKKLRFYIIASSLVLVTAIGISSCTDKFEEYNTDTSRLTELDASAVGNAFASSQYNGVMFSWQLFNSLFGDLQAQYFGNIAQNFPSDRNVMVGNWLNGAFNGFYNNPIPALLGVLDNTKPGGTAANPAIFAMANIWKVRMFQPMTDYWGPIPYFAVGNGLKAVEYDAQDVIYKDFLTTLAKSTADLQAFRGRNVLGNNDLIYNGDVDRWILFANTLRLRIAMRISSVEPALAKSNAEAAVAGGVMETNAHDAFVRTTANNINRMNQATAWNEFRMSAAMESVLTGFEDPRLTKY
;
A
#
# COMPACT_ATOMS: atom_id res chain seq x y z
N MET A 1 61.76 -10.76 44.29
CA MET A 1 60.63 -9.85 44.60
C MET A 1 60.09 -9.08 43.41
N LYS A 2 60.90 -8.54 42.48
CA LYS A 2 60.39 -7.79 41.31
C LYS A 2 59.54 -8.64 40.32
N LYS A 3 59.94 -9.89 40.06
CA LYS A 3 59.18 -10.80 39.17
C LYS A 3 57.81 -11.19 39.73
N LEU A 4 57.72 -11.43 41.06
CA LEU A 4 56.44 -11.77 41.72
C LEU A 4 55.45 -10.60 41.68
N ARG A 5 55.91 -9.38 41.87
CA ARG A 5 55.06 -8.16 41.73
C ARG A 5 54.56 -7.97 40.32
N PHE A 6 55.36 -8.26 39.30
CA PHE A 6 54.97 -8.19 37.90
C PHE A 6 53.86 -9.19 37.58
N TYR A 7 53.96 -10.44 38.04
CA TYR A 7 52.89 -11.43 37.82
C TYR A 7 51.60 -11.10 38.56
N ILE A 8 51.68 -10.54 39.78
CA ILE A 8 50.49 -10.11 40.51
C ILE A 8 49.78 -8.94 39.78
N ILE A 9 50.53 -7.96 39.31
CA ILE A 9 49.97 -6.83 38.54
C ILE A 9 49.40 -7.31 37.20
N ALA A 10 50.06 -8.19 36.48
CA ALA A 10 49.56 -8.73 35.24
C ALA A 10 48.28 -9.57 35.44
N SER A 11 48.23 -10.41 36.48
CA SER A 11 47.02 -11.18 36.81
C SER A 11 45.85 -10.30 37.23
N SER A 12 46.11 -9.24 38.00
CA SER A 12 45.07 -8.27 38.40
C SER A 12 44.53 -7.50 37.20
N LEU A 13 45.38 -7.15 36.23
CA LEU A 13 44.96 -6.45 35.01
C LEU A 13 44.09 -7.35 34.11
N VAL A 14 44.42 -8.63 33.98
CA VAL A 14 43.63 -9.62 33.24
C VAL A 14 42.27 -9.87 33.95
N LEU A 15 42.23 -9.92 35.26
CA LEU A 15 40.99 -10.11 36.01
C LEU A 15 40.05 -8.90 35.85
N VAL A 16 40.59 -7.68 35.89
CA VAL A 16 39.81 -6.44 35.72
C VAL A 16 39.27 -6.33 34.28
N THR A 17 40.05 -6.74 33.25
CA THR A 17 39.57 -6.79 31.88
C THR A 17 38.49 -7.85 31.66
N ALA A 18 38.61 -9.02 32.30
CA ALA A 18 37.59 -10.07 32.19
C ALA A 18 36.23 -9.69 32.84
N ILE A 19 36.26 -8.92 33.91
CA ILE A 19 35.03 -8.41 34.58
C ILE A 19 34.41 -7.27 33.74
N GLY A 20 35.19 -6.49 33.00
CA GLY A 20 34.70 -5.39 32.15
C GLY A 20 34.01 -5.84 30.85
N ILE A 21 34.20 -7.09 30.44
CA ILE A 21 33.63 -7.63 29.19
C ILE A 21 32.20 -8.22 29.43
N SER A 22 31.83 -8.52 30.66
CA SER A 22 30.45 -8.95 31.00
C SER A 22 29.50 -7.77 31.18
N SER A 23 29.76 -6.64 30.54
CA SER A 23 29.00 -5.42 30.67
C SER A 23 27.70 -5.51 29.88
N CYS A 24 26.59 -5.54 30.58
CA CYS A 24 25.28 -4.99 30.19
C CYS A 24 24.62 -5.45 28.86
N THR A 25 24.90 -6.65 28.35
CA THR A 25 24.14 -7.19 27.21
C THR A 25 22.92 -8.00 27.62
N ASP A 26 22.79 -8.38 28.90
CA ASP A 26 21.67 -9.22 29.38
C ASP A 26 20.29 -8.58 29.19
N LYS A 27 20.24 -7.26 29.07
CA LYS A 27 19.01 -6.52 28.81
C LYS A 27 18.98 -5.81 27.46
N PHE A 28 19.93 -6.11 26.57
CA PHE A 28 20.01 -5.45 25.28
C PHE A 28 18.78 -5.73 24.43
N GLU A 29 18.29 -6.94 24.40
CA GLU A 29 17.05 -7.31 23.72
C GLU A 29 15.83 -6.65 24.37
N GLU A 30 15.75 -6.65 25.71
CA GLU A 30 14.65 -6.02 26.46
C GLU A 30 14.55 -4.52 26.18
N TYR A 31 15.67 -3.79 26.21
CA TYR A 31 15.69 -2.33 25.99
C TYR A 31 15.60 -1.95 24.50
N ASN A 32 15.99 -2.82 23.58
CA ASN A 32 15.91 -2.57 22.15
C ASN A 32 14.68 -3.21 21.49
N THR A 33 13.92 -4.01 22.23
CA THR A 33 12.62 -4.49 21.77
C THR A 33 11.61 -3.37 21.97
N ASP A 34 11.15 -2.79 20.88
CA ASP A 34 10.07 -1.80 20.90
C ASP A 34 8.76 -2.51 21.27
N THR A 35 8.43 -2.53 22.56
CA THR A 35 7.20 -3.15 23.08
C THR A 35 5.93 -2.42 22.64
N SER A 36 6.05 -1.24 22.04
CA SER A 36 4.93 -0.53 21.43
C SER A 36 4.62 -1.05 20.02
N ARG A 37 5.53 -1.78 19.39
CA ARG A 37 5.27 -2.51 18.15
C ARG A 37 4.62 -3.84 18.47
N LEU A 38 3.44 -4.04 17.93
CA LEU A 38 2.79 -5.34 17.90
C LEU A 38 3.64 -6.26 16.99
N THR A 39 4.54 -7.04 17.59
CA THR A 39 5.37 -8.02 16.87
C THR A 39 4.56 -9.25 16.45
N GLU A 40 3.48 -9.53 17.17
CA GLU A 40 2.50 -10.56 16.83
C GLU A 40 1.10 -9.95 16.91
N LEU A 41 0.34 -10.07 15.81
CA LEU A 41 -1.04 -9.64 15.78
C LEU A 41 -1.92 -10.81 16.22
N ASP A 42 -2.68 -10.63 17.28
CA ASP A 42 -3.81 -11.51 17.59
C ASP A 42 -4.97 -11.26 16.60
N ALA A 43 -6.01 -12.07 16.70
CA ALA A 43 -7.14 -11.97 15.77
C ALA A 43 -7.85 -10.60 15.83
N SER A 44 -7.79 -9.89 16.96
CA SER A 44 -8.38 -8.56 17.13
C SER A 44 -7.49 -7.47 16.51
N ALA A 45 -6.19 -7.59 16.69
CA ALA A 45 -5.20 -6.67 16.15
C ALA A 45 -5.08 -6.76 14.62
N VAL A 46 -5.29 -7.95 14.02
CA VAL A 46 -5.36 -8.14 12.56
C VAL A 46 -6.42 -7.25 11.92
N GLY A 47 -7.63 -7.19 12.49
CA GLY A 47 -8.69 -6.34 11.97
C GLY A 47 -8.31 -4.85 11.98
N ASN A 48 -7.73 -4.37 13.08
CA ASN A 48 -7.28 -2.99 13.20
C ASN A 48 -6.13 -2.68 12.22
N ALA A 49 -5.20 -3.61 12.03
CA ALA A 49 -4.11 -3.45 11.06
C ALA A 49 -4.65 -3.41 9.62
N PHE A 50 -5.65 -4.23 9.28
CA PHE A 50 -6.28 -4.18 7.97
C PHE A 50 -6.99 -2.85 7.74
N ALA A 51 -7.80 -2.37 8.69
CA ALA A 51 -8.43 -1.06 8.63
C ALA A 51 -7.40 0.07 8.47
N SER A 52 -6.30 0.03 9.22
CA SER A 52 -5.20 1.00 9.12
C SER A 52 -4.56 0.98 7.74
N SER A 53 -4.31 -0.20 7.16
CA SER A 53 -3.77 -0.34 5.81
C SER A 53 -4.72 0.24 4.76
N GLN A 54 -6.03 0.01 4.88
CA GLN A 54 -7.02 0.56 3.98
C GLN A 54 -7.10 2.09 4.09
N TYR A 55 -7.22 2.60 5.31
CA TYR A 55 -7.32 4.03 5.58
C TYR A 55 -6.12 4.81 5.04
N ASN A 56 -4.91 4.36 5.35
CA ASN A 56 -3.69 5.01 4.89
C ASN A 56 -3.39 4.74 3.41
N GLY A 57 -3.88 3.62 2.86
CA GLY A 57 -3.61 3.20 1.49
C GLY A 57 -4.52 3.81 0.44
N VAL A 58 -5.74 4.20 0.78
CA VAL A 58 -6.69 4.78 -0.17
C VAL A 58 -6.18 6.10 -0.75
N MET A 59 -5.58 6.93 0.09
CA MET A 59 -5.12 8.26 -0.31
C MET A 59 -3.73 8.59 0.28
N PHE A 60 -2.79 7.65 0.22
CA PHE A 60 -1.43 7.93 0.67
C PHE A 60 -0.83 9.06 -0.16
N SER A 61 -0.16 10.00 0.50
CA SER A 61 0.50 11.14 -0.16
C SER A 61 -0.31 11.76 -1.31
N TRP A 62 -1.64 11.85 -1.16
CA TRP A 62 -2.58 12.21 -2.21
C TRP A 62 -2.22 13.53 -2.92
N GLN A 63 -1.71 14.52 -2.20
CA GLN A 63 -1.27 15.78 -2.80
C GLN A 63 -0.08 15.55 -3.73
N LEU A 64 0.94 14.82 -3.27
CA LEU A 64 2.13 14.55 -4.06
C LEU A 64 1.85 13.60 -5.22
N PHE A 65 1.03 12.59 -4.99
CA PHE A 65 0.77 11.52 -5.96
C PHE A 65 -0.31 11.90 -6.99
N ASN A 66 -1.41 12.50 -6.55
CA ASN A 66 -2.53 12.87 -7.42
C ASN A 66 -2.44 14.33 -7.86
N SER A 67 -2.65 15.30 -6.94
CA SER A 67 -2.87 16.70 -7.32
C SER A 67 -1.66 17.34 -7.97
N LEU A 68 -0.44 17.12 -7.43
CA LEU A 68 0.78 17.73 -7.96
C LEU A 68 1.41 16.99 -9.14
N PHE A 69 1.01 15.73 -9.39
CA PHE A 69 1.49 14.96 -10.54
C PHE A 69 0.36 14.56 -11.47
N GLY A 70 -0.47 13.58 -11.08
CA GLY A 70 -1.44 12.97 -11.96
C GLY A 70 -2.42 13.97 -12.55
N ASP A 71 -3.05 14.78 -11.72
CA ASP A 71 -4.13 15.68 -12.11
C ASP A 71 -3.63 16.88 -12.93
N LEU A 72 -2.45 17.43 -12.58
CA LEU A 72 -1.85 18.53 -13.35
C LEU A 72 -1.31 18.07 -14.69
N GLN A 73 -0.63 16.93 -14.73
CA GLN A 73 -0.10 16.38 -15.98
C GLN A 73 -1.20 15.88 -16.91
N ALA A 74 -2.29 15.35 -16.36
CA ALA A 74 -3.48 14.99 -17.13
C ALA A 74 -4.31 16.20 -17.55
N GLN A 75 -3.93 17.39 -17.11
CA GLN A 75 -4.61 18.65 -17.40
C GLN A 75 -6.06 18.70 -16.91
N TYR A 76 -6.38 18.00 -15.82
CA TYR A 76 -7.66 18.17 -15.15
C TYR A 76 -7.70 19.49 -14.36
N PHE A 77 -6.58 19.82 -13.74
CA PHE A 77 -6.41 21.07 -12.98
C PHE A 77 -5.35 21.98 -13.60
N GLY A 78 -5.54 23.27 -13.41
CA GLY A 78 -4.50 24.29 -13.54
C GLY A 78 -4.05 24.71 -12.14
N ASN A 79 -2.76 24.90 -11.97
CA ASN A 79 -2.18 25.36 -10.73
C ASN A 79 -2.14 26.91 -10.69
N ILE A 80 -2.58 27.50 -9.58
CA ILE A 80 -2.48 28.96 -9.35
C ILE A 80 -1.46 29.32 -8.25
N ALA A 81 -0.85 28.33 -7.61
CA ALA A 81 0.22 28.53 -6.65
C ALA A 81 1.58 28.57 -7.37
N GLN A 82 2.28 29.70 -7.34
CA GLN A 82 3.52 29.91 -8.10
C GLN A 82 4.65 28.92 -7.79
N ASN A 83 4.65 28.35 -6.60
CA ASN A 83 5.66 27.40 -6.13
C ASN A 83 5.45 25.96 -6.61
N PHE A 84 4.38 25.64 -7.36
CA PHE A 84 4.12 24.32 -7.89
C PHE A 84 4.40 24.28 -9.41
N PRO A 85 5.58 23.78 -9.84
CA PRO A 85 5.97 23.84 -11.25
C PRO A 85 5.52 22.64 -12.09
N SER A 86 4.82 21.66 -11.51
CA SER A 86 4.50 20.40 -12.19
C SER A 86 3.46 20.54 -13.32
N ASP A 87 2.64 21.59 -13.30
CA ASP A 87 1.76 21.96 -14.43
C ASP A 87 2.54 22.36 -15.70
N ARG A 88 3.82 22.68 -15.55
CA ARG A 88 4.75 22.99 -16.63
C ARG A 88 5.69 21.82 -16.97
N ASN A 89 5.27 20.59 -16.67
CA ASN A 89 6.02 19.35 -16.87
C ASN A 89 7.36 19.31 -16.13
N VAL A 90 7.46 20.00 -15.00
CA VAL A 90 8.64 19.95 -14.14
C VAL A 90 8.45 18.85 -13.09
N MET A 91 9.33 17.85 -13.09
CA MET A 91 9.35 16.79 -12.08
C MET A 91 10.12 17.27 -10.85
N VAL A 92 9.45 17.27 -9.68
CA VAL A 92 10.06 17.68 -8.41
C VAL A 92 10.50 16.44 -7.65
N GLY A 93 11.81 16.14 -7.67
CA GLY A 93 12.38 14.93 -7.10
C GLY A 93 12.05 14.70 -5.62
N ASN A 94 12.05 15.75 -4.80
CA ASN A 94 11.69 15.65 -3.39
C ASN A 94 10.23 15.22 -3.18
N TRP A 95 9.31 15.60 -4.05
CA TRP A 95 7.91 15.17 -3.98
C TRP A 95 7.77 13.71 -4.37
N LEU A 96 8.44 13.30 -5.44
CA LEU A 96 8.49 11.89 -5.86
C LEU A 96 9.06 11.01 -4.74
N ASN A 97 10.18 11.41 -4.16
CA ASN A 97 10.80 10.69 -3.04
C ASN A 97 9.89 10.66 -1.81
N GLY A 98 9.23 11.78 -1.48
CA GLY A 98 8.28 11.86 -0.38
C GLY A 98 7.07 10.93 -0.57
N ALA A 99 6.52 10.86 -1.78
CA ALA A 99 5.42 9.96 -2.10
C ALA A 99 5.85 8.48 -2.05
N PHE A 100 7.01 8.15 -2.62
CA PHE A 100 7.58 6.80 -2.59
C PHE A 100 7.83 6.31 -1.17
N ASN A 101 8.55 7.09 -0.36
CA ASN A 101 8.84 6.75 1.02
C ASN A 101 7.56 6.70 1.88
N GLY A 102 6.62 7.60 1.66
CA GLY A 102 5.34 7.62 2.34
C GLY A 102 4.54 6.33 2.13
N PHE A 103 4.60 5.76 0.93
CA PHE A 103 3.97 4.47 0.63
C PHE A 103 4.57 3.33 1.46
N TYR A 104 5.87 3.14 1.42
CA TYR A 104 6.53 2.03 2.09
C TYR A 104 6.55 2.17 3.62
N ASN A 105 6.54 3.39 4.14
CA ASN A 105 6.64 3.65 5.58
C ASN A 105 5.28 3.70 6.29
N ASN A 106 4.18 3.88 5.57
CA ASN A 106 2.89 4.14 6.20
C ASN A 106 1.87 3.00 5.98
N PRO A 107 1.26 2.81 4.78
CA PRO A 107 0.25 1.76 4.62
C PRO A 107 0.83 0.34 4.56
N ILE A 108 2.05 0.17 4.04
CA ILE A 108 2.63 -1.15 3.78
C ILE A 108 2.94 -1.95 5.05
N PRO A 109 3.55 -1.40 6.12
CA PRO A 109 3.85 -2.19 7.31
C PRO A 109 2.62 -2.85 7.93
N ALA A 110 1.49 -2.13 8.01
CA ALA A 110 0.23 -2.68 8.51
C ALA A 110 -0.29 -3.82 7.62
N LEU A 111 -0.23 -3.66 6.30
CA LEU A 111 -0.63 -4.71 5.35
C LEU A 111 0.25 -5.96 5.46
N LEU A 112 1.56 -5.80 5.55
CA LEU A 112 2.49 -6.92 5.72
C LEU A 112 2.22 -7.66 7.03
N GLY A 113 1.95 -6.94 8.11
CA GLY A 113 1.53 -7.53 9.38
C GLY A 113 0.28 -8.39 9.23
N VAL A 114 -0.74 -7.92 8.50
CA VAL A 114 -1.94 -8.72 8.22
C VAL A 114 -1.59 -9.97 7.42
N LEU A 115 -0.83 -9.83 6.33
CA LEU A 115 -0.44 -10.96 5.48
C LEU A 115 0.36 -12.02 6.24
N ASP A 116 1.35 -11.61 7.03
CA ASP A 116 2.21 -12.51 7.77
C ASP A 116 1.48 -13.29 8.85
N ASN A 117 0.53 -12.65 9.54
CA ASN A 117 -0.20 -13.29 10.62
C ASN A 117 -1.39 -14.14 10.11
N THR A 118 -1.96 -13.82 8.94
CA THR A 118 -3.13 -14.55 8.40
C THR A 118 -2.80 -15.63 7.39
N LYS A 119 -1.57 -15.69 6.87
CA LYS A 119 -1.11 -16.76 5.98
C LYS A 119 -1.18 -18.14 6.64
N PRO A 120 -1.15 -19.23 5.88
CA PRO A 120 -1.04 -20.58 6.45
C PRO A 120 0.14 -20.69 7.42
N GLY A 121 -0.13 -21.12 8.65
CA GLY A 121 0.85 -21.21 9.74
C GLY A 121 1.13 -19.89 10.49
N GLY A 122 0.47 -18.80 10.13
CA GLY A 122 0.52 -17.56 10.89
C GLY A 122 -0.24 -17.65 12.22
N THR A 123 0.05 -16.73 13.16
CA THR A 123 -0.53 -16.72 14.52
C THR A 123 -2.05 -16.53 14.55
N ALA A 124 -2.60 -15.87 13.52
CA ALA A 124 -4.03 -15.63 13.32
C ALA A 124 -4.48 -16.17 11.95
N ALA A 125 -3.97 -17.33 11.54
CA ALA A 125 -4.20 -17.92 10.22
C ALA A 125 -5.68 -17.89 9.84
N ASN A 126 -6.01 -17.21 8.74
CA ASN A 126 -7.36 -17.07 8.22
C ASN A 126 -7.33 -16.92 6.69
N PRO A 127 -7.74 -17.93 5.93
CA PRO A 127 -7.64 -17.91 4.47
C PRO A 127 -8.44 -16.77 3.82
N ALA A 128 -9.60 -16.39 4.37
CA ALA A 128 -10.42 -15.33 3.81
C ALA A 128 -9.76 -13.94 4.01
N ILE A 129 -9.25 -13.65 5.22
CA ILE A 129 -8.53 -12.40 5.50
C ILE A 129 -7.25 -12.34 4.65
N PHE A 130 -6.51 -13.43 4.55
CA PHE A 130 -5.31 -13.51 3.73
C PHE A 130 -5.59 -13.21 2.26
N ALA A 131 -6.67 -13.76 1.70
CA ALA A 131 -7.09 -13.49 0.33
C ALA A 131 -7.50 -12.02 0.14
N MET A 132 -8.30 -11.45 1.05
CA MET A 132 -8.69 -10.03 1.01
C MET A 132 -7.45 -9.12 1.11
N ALA A 133 -6.49 -9.43 1.98
CA ALA A 133 -5.25 -8.67 2.13
C ALA A 133 -4.37 -8.73 0.87
N ASN A 134 -4.33 -9.87 0.17
CA ASN A 134 -3.63 -10.01 -1.11
C ASN A 134 -4.30 -9.19 -2.23
N ILE A 135 -5.63 -9.17 -2.30
CA ILE A 135 -6.36 -8.30 -3.23
C ILE A 135 -6.02 -6.83 -2.95
N TRP A 136 -6.02 -6.45 -1.67
CA TRP A 136 -5.66 -5.10 -1.26
C TRP A 136 -4.19 -4.77 -1.57
N LYS A 137 -3.27 -5.71 -1.39
CA LYS A 137 -1.86 -5.58 -1.81
C LYS A 137 -1.76 -5.21 -3.29
N VAL A 138 -2.44 -5.92 -4.15
CA VAL A 138 -2.43 -5.63 -5.59
C VAL A 138 -2.97 -4.22 -5.87
N ARG A 139 -4.10 -3.86 -5.25
CA ARG A 139 -4.69 -2.51 -5.41
C ARG A 139 -3.72 -1.40 -5.01
N MET A 140 -2.92 -1.62 -3.98
CA MET A 140 -1.97 -0.63 -3.48
C MET A 140 -0.71 -0.53 -4.33
N PHE A 141 -0.14 -1.66 -4.74
CA PHE A 141 1.11 -1.68 -5.50
C PHE A 141 0.93 -1.35 -6.98
N GLN A 142 -0.25 -1.54 -7.56
CA GLN A 142 -0.49 -1.23 -8.96
C GLN A 142 -0.16 0.24 -9.31
N PRO A 143 -0.72 1.26 -8.64
CA PRO A 143 -0.37 2.64 -8.97
C PRO A 143 1.11 2.96 -8.70
N MET A 144 1.76 2.28 -7.75
CA MET A 144 3.18 2.48 -7.49
C MET A 144 4.04 2.06 -8.69
N THR A 145 3.85 0.86 -9.20
CA THR A 145 4.59 0.41 -10.38
C THR A 145 4.18 1.17 -11.65
N ASP A 146 2.94 1.68 -11.72
CA ASP A 146 2.50 2.52 -12.84
C ASP A 146 3.26 3.87 -12.90
N TYR A 147 3.62 4.43 -11.74
CA TYR A 147 4.34 5.71 -11.65
C TYR A 147 5.86 5.55 -11.72
N TRP A 148 6.42 4.53 -11.08
CA TRP A 148 7.88 4.37 -10.93
C TRP A 148 8.49 3.26 -11.79
N GLY A 149 7.66 2.43 -12.45
CA GLY A 149 8.14 1.25 -13.17
C GLY A 149 8.61 0.16 -12.21
N PRO A 150 9.88 -0.27 -12.25
CA PRO A 150 10.43 -1.20 -11.27
C PRO A 150 10.37 -0.62 -9.86
N ILE A 151 9.92 -1.44 -8.89
CA ILE A 151 9.79 -1.06 -7.46
C ILE A 151 10.13 -2.26 -6.57
N PRO A 152 10.51 -2.06 -5.30
CA PRO A 152 10.54 -3.14 -4.32
C PRO A 152 9.13 -3.73 -4.13
N TYR A 153 8.96 -5.03 -4.38
CA TYR A 153 7.66 -5.69 -4.31
C TYR A 153 7.69 -7.04 -3.59
N PHE A 154 8.49 -8.00 -4.07
CA PHE A 154 8.50 -9.35 -3.50
C PHE A 154 9.22 -9.44 -2.16
N ALA A 155 10.29 -8.71 -2.01
CA ALA A 155 11.14 -8.77 -0.81
C ALA A 155 10.85 -7.66 0.22
N VAL A 156 9.76 -6.91 0.03
CA VAL A 156 9.36 -5.85 0.99
C VAL A 156 9.02 -6.46 2.34
N GLY A 157 9.56 -5.88 3.42
CA GLY A 157 9.34 -6.38 4.78
C GLY A 157 10.28 -7.50 5.23
N ASN A 158 11.29 -7.85 4.43
CA ASN A 158 12.28 -8.88 4.77
C ASN A 158 13.29 -8.48 5.87
N GLY A 159 13.18 -7.27 6.42
CA GLY A 159 14.08 -6.75 7.46
C GLY A 159 15.45 -6.26 6.96
N LEU A 160 15.73 -6.33 5.67
CA LEU A 160 16.98 -5.84 5.10
C LEU A 160 16.96 -4.31 4.92
N LYS A 161 18.15 -3.69 5.06
CA LYS A 161 18.31 -2.23 4.88
C LYS A 161 18.15 -1.79 3.42
N ALA A 162 18.36 -2.68 2.47
CA ALA A 162 18.20 -2.46 1.06
C ALA A 162 17.41 -3.62 0.45
N VAL A 163 16.45 -3.30 -0.40
CA VAL A 163 15.61 -4.26 -1.11
C VAL A 163 15.77 -4.01 -2.60
N GLU A 164 15.96 -5.06 -3.38
CA GLU A 164 16.06 -4.97 -4.82
C GLU A 164 14.73 -4.53 -5.45
N TYR A 165 14.84 -3.90 -6.61
CA TYR A 165 13.68 -3.49 -7.40
C TYR A 165 13.26 -4.63 -8.32
N ASP A 166 12.00 -4.98 -8.28
CA ASP A 166 11.40 -5.98 -9.15
C ASP A 166 10.93 -5.34 -10.46
N ALA A 167 11.11 -6.03 -11.58
CA ALA A 167 10.69 -5.53 -12.88
C ALA A 167 9.16 -5.43 -12.98
N GLN A 168 8.66 -4.37 -13.63
CA GLN A 168 7.23 -4.08 -13.73
C GLN A 168 6.42 -5.23 -14.36
N ASP A 169 6.95 -5.87 -15.41
CA ASP A 169 6.28 -6.99 -16.09
C ASP A 169 6.12 -8.21 -15.17
N VAL A 170 7.12 -8.48 -14.33
CA VAL A 170 7.07 -9.57 -13.33
C VAL A 170 6.03 -9.23 -12.26
N ILE A 171 6.00 -8.00 -11.78
CA ILE A 171 4.98 -7.52 -10.81
C ILE A 171 3.57 -7.66 -11.40
N TYR A 172 3.35 -7.26 -12.63
CA TYR A 172 2.04 -7.36 -13.29
C TYR A 172 1.55 -8.81 -13.46
N LYS A 173 2.46 -9.73 -13.79
CA LYS A 173 2.16 -11.17 -13.86
C LYS A 173 1.78 -11.73 -12.48
N ASP A 174 2.47 -11.30 -11.43
CA ASP A 174 2.11 -11.65 -10.05
C ASP A 174 0.74 -11.08 -9.65
N PHE A 175 0.43 -9.85 -10.02
CA PHE A 175 -0.89 -9.27 -9.75
C PHE A 175 -2.02 -10.15 -10.30
N LEU A 176 -1.92 -10.59 -11.55
CA LEU A 176 -2.94 -11.44 -12.18
C LEU A 176 -3.05 -12.80 -11.48
N THR A 177 -1.92 -13.40 -11.14
CA THR A 177 -1.87 -14.69 -10.42
C THR A 177 -2.46 -14.56 -9.02
N THR A 178 -2.07 -13.52 -8.30
CA THR A 178 -2.55 -13.22 -6.93
C THR A 178 -4.06 -12.98 -6.90
N LEU A 179 -4.59 -12.20 -7.84
CA LEU A 179 -6.03 -11.94 -7.92
C LEU A 179 -6.82 -13.19 -8.28
N ALA A 180 -6.34 -14.00 -9.24
CA ALA A 180 -6.97 -15.26 -9.61
C ALA A 180 -7.04 -16.22 -8.43
N LYS A 181 -5.91 -16.38 -7.72
CA LYS A 181 -5.84 -17.24 -6.53
C LYS A 181 -6.73 -16.73 -5.40
N SER A 182 -6.65 -15.45 -5.06
CA SER A 182 -7.43 -14.87 -3.97
C SER A 182 -8.94 -14.95 -4.24
N THR A 183 -9.35 -14.74 -5.49
CA THR A 183 -10.76 -14.92 -5.89
C THR A 183 -11.22 -16.38 -5.72
N ALA A 184 -10.38 -17.35 -6.11
CA ALA A 184 -10.68 -18.77 -5.93
C ALA A 184 -10.75 -19.15 -4.44
N ASP A 185 -9.82 -18.68 -3.61
CA ASP A 185 -9.79 -18.93 -2.17
C ASP A 185 -11.05 -18.37 -1.48
N LEU A 186 -11.57 -17.21 -1.93
CA LEU A 186 -12.77 -16.60 -1.36
C LEU A 186 -14.07 -17.32 -1.72
N GLN A 187 -14.12 -18.18 -2.74
CA GLN A 187 -15.36 -18.89 -3.10
C GLN A 187 -15.93 -19.73 -1.95
N ALA A 188 -15.07 -20.31 -1.11
CA ALA A 188 -15.49 -21.09 0.06
C ALA A 188 -16.14 -20.24 1.18
N PHE A 189 -16.04 -18.93 1.08
CA PHE A 189 -16.52 -17.97 2.08
C PHE A 189 -17.67 -17.09 1.58
N ARG A 190 -18.24 -17.37 0.41
CA ARG A 190 -19.36 -16.61 -0.14
C ARG A 190 -20.51 -16.51 0.85
N GLY A 191 -21.20 -15.37 0.83
CA GLY A 191 -22.29 -15.05 1.75
C GLY A 191 -21.86 -14.77 3.20
N ARG A 192 -20.55 -14.71 3.47
CA ARG A 192 -20.02 -14.39 4.80
C ARG A 192 -19.50 -12.95 4.88
N ASN A 193 -19.55 -12.41 6.09
CA ASN A 193 -18.86 -11.19 6.46
C ASN A 193 -17.61 -11.55 7.25
N VAL A 194 -16.45 -11.11 6.77
CA VAL A 194 -15.14 -11.36 7.40
C VAL A 194 -14.55 -10.01 7.81
N LEU A 195 -14.07 -9.90 9.06
CA LEU A 195 -13.59 -8.64 9.67
C LEU A 195 -14.70 -7.63 10.06
N GLY A 196 -15.91 -7.72 9.53
CA GLY A 196 -16.98 -6.77 9.82
C GLY A 196 -16.55 -5.32 9.67
N ASN A 197 -16.78 -4.46 10.65
CA ASN A 197 -16.44 -3.04 10.64
C ASN A 197 -14.94 -2.72 10.50
N ASN A 198 -14.07 -3.70 10.68
CA ASN A 198 -12.63 -3.55 10.44
C ASN A 198 -12.26 -3.62 8.94
N ASP A 199 -13.18 -4.00 8.08
CA ASP A 199 -13.07 -3.77 6.63
C ASP A 199 -13.81 -2.47 6.29
N LEU A 200 -13.06 -1.41 6.07
CA LEU A 200 -13.58 -0.06 5.82
C LEU A 200 -14.24 0.10 4.45
N ILE A 201 -14.05 -0.86 3.55
CA ILE A 201 -14.53 -0.78 2.17
C ILE A 201 -15.88 -1.45 2.01
N TYR A 202 -16.00 -2.71 2.42
CA TYR A 202 -17.21 -3.52 2.21
C TYR A 202 -17.80 -4.11 3.48
N ASN A 203 -17.30 -3.68 4.65
CA ASN A 203 -17.76 -4.21 5.94
C ASN A 203 -17.64 -5.75 6.02
N GLY A 204 -16.63 -6.30 5.38
CA GLY A 204 -16.32 -7.72 5.36
C GLY A 204 -17.12 -8.56 4.35
N ASP A 205 -17.93 -7.97 3.50
CA ASP A 205 -18.72 -8.66 2.48
C ASP A 205 -17.81 -9.35 1.45
N VAL A 206 -17.69 -10.67 1.56
CA VAL A 206 -16.82 -11.48 0.70
C VAL A 206 -17.27 -11.48 -0.75
N ASP A 207 -18.56 -11.44 -1.04
CA ASP A 207 -19.06 -11.41 -2.42
C ASP A 207 -18.65 -10.11 -3.12
N ARG A 208 -18.68 -8.98 -2.42
CA ARG A 208 -18.17 -7.71 -2.94
C ARG A 208 -16.66 -7.72 -3.15
N TRP A 209 -15.89 -8.35 -2.28
CA TRP A 209 -14.45 -8.52 -2.46
C TRP A 209 -14.13 -9.36 -3.70
N ILE A 210 -14.93 -10.39 -4.00
CA ILE A 210 -14.80 -11.19 -5.24
C ILE A 210 -15.04 -10.33 -6.48
N LEU A 211 -16.11 -9.52 -6.50
CA LEU A 211 -16.40 -8.60 -7.61
C LEU A 211 -15.29 -7.57 -7.79
N PHE A 212 -14.80 -7.00 -6.70
CA PHE A 212 -13.69 -6.04 -6.72
C PHE A 212 -12.40 -6.67 -7.27
N ALA A 213 -12.04 -7.87 -6.82
CA ALA A 213 -10.86 -8.58 -7.29
C ALA A 213 -10.92 -8.88 -8.79
N ASN A 214 -12.07 -9.36 -9.28
CA ASN A 214 -12.28 -9.60 -10.71
C ASN A 214 -12.23 -8.30 -11.52
N THR A 215 -12.83 -7.21 -11.03
CA THR A 215 -12.77 -5.90 -11.70
C THR A 215 -11.33 -5.40 -11.76
N LEU A 216 -10.56 -5.54 -10.68
CA LEU A 216 -9.15 -5.19 -10.67
C LEU A 216 -8.32 -6.07 -11.62
N ARG A 217 -8.63 -7.38 -11.69
CA ARG A 217 -8.00 -8.31 -12.61
C ARG A 217 -8.28 -7.94 -14.07
N LEU A 218 -9.53 -7.60 -14.40
CA LEU A 218 -9.91 -7.11 -15.72
C LEU A 218 -9.15 -5.83 -16.08
N ARG A 219 -9.10 -4.86 -15.16
CA ARG A 219 -8.35 -3.61 -15.36
C ARG A 219 -6.87 -3.86 -15.63
N ILE A 220 -6.22 -4.74 -14.86
CA ILE A 220 -4.80 -5.09 -15.03
C ILE A 220 -4.58 -5.81 -16.35
N ALA A 221 -5.45 -6.76 -16.71
CA ALA A 221 -5.39 -7.46 -18.00
C ALA A 221 -5.50 -6.49 -19.18
N MET A 222 -6.41 -5.54 -19.14
CA MET A 222 -6.55 -4.53 -20.19
C MET A 222 -5.31 -3.65 -20.36
N ARG A 223 -4.60 -3.33 -19.25
CA ARG A 223 -3.37 -2.52 -19.31
C ARG A 223 -2.22 -3.22 -20.02
N ILE A 224 -2.15 -4.54 -20.00
CA ILE A 224 -1.10 -5.32 -20.66
C ILE A 224 -1.51 -5.85 -22.03
N SER A 225 -2.69 -5.48 -22.53
CA SER A 225 -3.26 -6.04 -23.76
C SER A 225 -2.39 -5.85 -25.00
N SER A 226 -1.59 -4.78 -25.06
CA SER A 226 -0.69 -4.50 -26.19
C SER A 226 0.64 -5.25 -26.11
N VAL A 227 1.09 -5.63 -24.91
CA VAL A 227 2.41 -6.25 -24.68
C VAL A 227 2.33 -7.75 -24.42
N GLU A 228 1.24 -8.22 -23.81
CA GLU A 228 0.98 -9.62 -23.48
C GLU A 228 -0.45 -10.02 -23.86
N PRO A 229 -0.83 -9.97 -25.14
CA PRO A 229 -2.24 -10.08 -25.57
C PRO A 229 -2.90 -11.41 -25.18
N ALA A 230 -2.19 -12.53 -25.22
CA ALA A 230 -2.74 -13.84 -24.85
C ALA A 230 -3.03 -13.91 -23.33
N LEU A 231 -2.11 -13.44 -22.51
CA LEU A 231 -2.28 -13.38 -21.06
C LEU A 231 -3.40 -12.40 -20.67
N ALA A 232 -3.44 -11.25 -21.33
CA ALA A 232 -4.48 -10.24 -21.14
C ALA A 232 -5.86 -10.82 -21.46
N LYS A 233 -6.04 -11.45 -22.64
CA LYS A 233 -7.31 -12.04 -23.06
C LYS A 233 -7.80 -13.09 -22.06
N SER A 234 -6.96 -14.06 -21.72
CA SER A 234 -7.36 -15.16 -20.80
C SER A 234 -7.78 -14.64 -19.43
N ASN A 235 -7.06 -13.63 -18.89
CA ASN A 235 -7.39 -13.05 -17.60
C ASN A 235 -8.63 -12.15 -17.65
N ALA A 236 -8.81 -11.37 -18.71
CA ALA A 236 -10.00 -10.54 -18.90
C ALA A 236 -11.28 -11.38 -19.01
N GLU A 237 -11.27 -12.42 -19.87
CA GLU A 237 -12.41 -13.33 -20.03
C GLU A 237 -12.75 -14.06 -18.73
N ALA A 238 -11.74 -14.57 -18.01
CA ALA A 238 -11.96 -15.23 -16.73
C ALA A 238 -12.49 -14.27 -15.64
N ALA A 239 -12.04 -13.01 -15.62
CA ALA A 239 -12.51 -12.01 -14.69
C ALA A 239 -14.00 -11.67 -14.95
N VAL A 240 -14.39 -11.46 -16.21
CA VAL A 240 -15.77 -11.18 -16.58
C VAL A 240 -16.67 -12.37 -16.26
N ALA A 241 -16.25 -13.59 -16.58
CA ALA A 241 -16.99 -14.82 -16.26
C ALA A 241 -17.18 -15.03 -14.75
N GLY A 242 -16.21 -14.57 -13.93
CA GLY A 242 -16.28 -14.63 -12.46
C GLY A 242 -17.17 -13.54 -11.83
N GLY A 243 -17.66 -12.60 -12.61
CA GLY A 243 -18.45 -11.43 -12.18
C GLY A 243 -17.59 -10.24 -11.81
N VAL A 244 -17.92 -9.08 -12.36
CA VAL A 244 -17.29 -7.79 -12.13
C VAL A 244 -18.25 -6.79 -11.51
N MET A 245 -17.76 -5.64 -11.07
CA MET A 245 -18.60 -4.56 -10.57
C MET A 245 -19.38 -3.92 -11.73
N GLU A 246 -20.71 -3.91 -11.66
CA GLU A 246 -21.57 -3.43 -12.75
C GLU A 246 -22.41 -2.20 -12.36
N THR A 247 -22.56 -1.95 -11.05
CA THR A 247 -23.40 -0.86 -10.55
C THR A 247 -22.70 -0.09 -9.45
N ASN A 248 -23.16 1.13 -9.16
CA ASN A 248 -22.66 1.97 -8.06
C ASN A 248 -22.87 1.31 -6.67
N ALA A 249 -23.77 0.33 -6.56
CA ALA A 249 -23.90 -0.44 -5.32
C ALA A 249 -22.66 -1.29 -5.00
N HIS A 250 -21.83 -1.56 -6.00
CA HIS A 250 -20.57 -2.32 -5.86
C HIS A 250 -19.37 -1.43 -5.58
N ASP A 251 -19.51 -0.10 -5.56
CA ASP A 251 -18.40 0.84 -5.42
C ASP A 251 -17.53 0.54 -4.19
N ALA A 252 -16.21 0.57 -4.41
CA ALA A 252 -15.21 0.44 -3.37
C ALA A 252 -14.80 1.82 -2.87
N PHE A 253 -15.20 2.18 -1.66
CA PHE A 253 -14.83 3.45 -1.06
C PHE A 253 -14.65 3.36 0.46
N VAL A 254 -13.75 4.17 0.98
CA VAL A 254 -13.64 4.42 2.41
C VAL A 254 -14.40 5.70 2.74
N ARG A 255 -15.31 5.62 3.69
CA ARG A 255 -16.13 6.78 4.10
C ARG A 255 -15.28 7.80 4.84
N THR A 256 -15.42 9.06 4.46
CA THR A 256 -14.80 10.18 5.17
C THR A 256 -15.69 10.64 6.33
N THR A 257 -15.08 11.31 7.29
CA THR A 257 -15.75 11.86 8.48
C THR A 257 -15.36 13.32 8.68
N ALA A 258 -15.98 14.00 9.63
CA ALA A 258 -15.61 15.36 9.99
C ALA A 258 -14.14 15.50 10.42
N ASN A 259 -13.59 14.46 11.03
CA ASN A 259 -12.18 14.43 11.46
C ASN A 259 -11.23 13.87 10.40
N ASN A 260 -11.77 13.26 9.36
CA ASN A 260 -11.03 12.69 8.24
C ASN A 260 -11.74 13.09 6.95
N ILE A 261 -11.50 14.32 6.52
CA ILE A 261 -12.12 14.92 5.36
C ILE A 261 -11.62 14.31 4.05
N ASN A 262 -12.44 14.39 3.02
CA ASN A 262 -12.03 14.06 1.67
C ASN A 262 -10.88 15.00 1.24
N ARG A 263 -9.78 14.42 0.79
CA ARG A 263 -8.58 15.18 0.44
C ARG A 263 -8.77 16.09 -0.77
N MET A 264 -9.64 15.74 -1.70
CA MET A 264 -10.02 16.64 -2.81
C MET A 264 -10.71 17.91 -2.30
N ASN A 265 -11.58 17.78 -1.29
CA ASN A 265 -12.16 18.95 -0.62
C ASN A 265 -11.11 19.81 0.07
N GLN A 266 -10.10 19.20 0.67
CA GLN A 266 -8.97 19.91 1.27
C GLN A 266 -8.15 20.67 0.22
N ALA A 267 -7.85 20.06 -0.92
CA ALA A 267 -7.14 20.72 -2.03
C ALA A 267 -7.89 21.96 -2.53
N THR A 268 -9.22 21.84 -2.67
CA THR A 268 -10.08 22.96 -3.04
C THR A 268 -10.05 24.07 -1.99
N ALA A 269 -10.11 23.70 -0.69
CA ALA A 269 -10.06 24.66 0.41
C ALA A 269 -8.72 25.43 0.50
N TRP A 270 -7.62 24.82 0.07
CA TRP A 270 -6.30 25.51 0.00
C TRP A 270 -6.22 26.53 -1.13
N ASN A 271 -7.17 26.54 -2.05
CA ASN A 271 -7.24 27.51 -3.15
C ASN A 271 -6.01 27.46 -4.08
N GLU A 272 -5.43 26.31 -4.27
CA GLU A 272 -4.21 26.11 -5.06
C GLU A 272 -4.48 25.71 -6.51
N PHE A 273 -5.65 25.14 -6.77
CA PHE A 273 -6.03 24.54 -8.05
C PHE A 273 -7.35 25.12 -8.57
N ARG A 274 -7.46 25.12 -9.90
CA ARG A 274 -8.69 25.43 -10.65
C ARG A 274 -8.88 24.38 -11.73
N MET A 275 -10.09 24.24 -12.22
CA MET A 275 -10.31 23.49 -13.46
C MET A 275 -9.43 24.08 -14.57
N SER A 276 -8.77 23.23 -15.34
CA SER A 276 -7.92 23.66 -16.43
C SER A 276 -8.75 24.14 -17.63
N ALA A 277 -8.18 25.02 -18.46
CA ALA A 277 -8.79 25.43 -19.73
C ALA A 277 -8.99 24.24 -20.68
N ALA A 278 -8.12 23.23 -20.63
CA ALA A 278 -8.27 22.01 -21.42
C ALA A 278 -9.52 21.23 -20.99
N MET A 279 -9.74 21.07 -19.69
CA MET A 279 -10.93 20.41 -19.16
C MET A 279 -12.21 21.18 -19.46
N GLU A 280 -12.20 22.50 -19.29
CA GLU A 280 -13.31 23.38 -19.67
C GLU A 280 -13.67 23.22 -21.15
N SER A 281 -12.66 23.23 -22.05
CA SER A 281 -12.84 23.08 -23.49
C SER A 281 -13.50 21.75 -23.86
N VAL A 282 -13.07 20.64 -23.20
CA VAL A 282 -13.67 19.31 -23.43
C VAL A 282 -15.13 19.29 -22.95
N LEU A 283 -15.38 19.74 -21.73
CA LEU A 283 -16.73 19.72 -21.16
C LEU A 283 -17.70 20.60 -21.96
N THR A 284 -17.23 21.77 -22.41
CA THR A 284 -18.02 22.69 -23.24
C THR A 284 -18.26 22.08 -24.63
N GLY A 285 -17.22 21.52 -25.27
CA GLY A 285 -17.30 20.95 -26.60
C GLY A 285 -18.24 19.74 -26.73
N PHE A 286 -18.38 18.97 -25.64
CA PHE A 286 -19.31 17.84 -25.56
C PHE A 286 -20.64 18.19 -24.89
N GLU A 287 -20.90 19.47 -24.59
CA GLU A 287 -22.10 19.93 -23.84
C GLU A 287 -22.33 19.09 -22.56
N ASP A 288 -21.25 18.76 -21.85
CA ASP A 288 -21.29 17.86 -20.69
C ASP A 288 -22.02 18.54 -19.52
N PRO A 289 -23.10 17.96 -18.99
CA PRO A 289 -23.86 18.56 -17.90
C PRO A 289 -23.08 18.72 -16.61
N ARG A 290 -21.95 18.06 -16.46
CA ARG A 290 -21.07 18.19 -15.28
C ARG A 290 -20.34 19.52 -15.21
N LEU A 291 -20.22 20.27 -16.33
CA LEU A 291 -19.58 21.58 -16.34
C LEU A 291 -20.14 22.54 -15.28
N THR A 292 -21.45 22.47 -15.03
CA THR A 292 -22.12 23.33 -14.03
C THR A 292 -21.87 22.88 -12.58
N LYS A 293 -21.17 21.77 -12.37
CA LYS A 293 -20.87 21.20 -11.04
C LYS A 293 -19.43 21.42 -10.61
N TYR A 294 -18.57 21.84 -11.54
CA TYR A 294 -17.17 22.18 -11.30
C TYR A 294 -16.98 23.70 -11.29
#